data_1847773a0cfb95b0b91b68850458fa81
#
_entry.id   1847773a0cfb95b0b91b68850458fa81
#
_cell.length_a   1.000
_cell.length_b   1.000
_cell.length_c   1.000
_cell.angle_alpha   90.00
_cell.angle_beta   90.00
_cell.angle_gamma   90.00
#
_symmetry.space_group_name_H-M   'P 1'
#
loop_
_entity.id
_entity.type
_entity.pdbx_description
1 polymer ?
#
loop_
_entity_poly.entity_id
_entity_poly.type
_entity_poly.pdbx_seq_one_letter_code
_entity_poly.pdbx_strand_id
1 'polypeptide(L)'
;TDDQLNATAEIKQDMEKGYPMDRLLCGDVGVGKTEVALRAAFKCIMGGKQCALLAPTTLLAWQHYNTLLSRMEAFPVKIGMLSRFRTAKQQKETLRGLQAGSVDIVVGTHRLLSKDVKFHDLGLVIIDEEQRFGVKHKEKLKENFIGVDMLTLSATPIPRTLNMAMSGIRDLSTIEQPPIERQPVETFVLEYNDVILAEAMKKELARGGQVYY
;
A
#
# COMPACT_ATOMS: atom_id res chain seq x y z
N THR A 1 6.66 6.03 -14.64
CA THR A 1 6.69 5.08 -15.78
C THR A 1 5.32 5.02 -16.42
N ASP A 2 5.26 4.54 -17.68
CA ASP A 2 4.01 4.39 -18.40
C ASP A 2 3.07 3.42 -17.70
N ASP A 3 3.59 2.32 -17.14
CA ASP A 3 2.81 1.36 -16.36
C ASP A 3 2.13 2.00 -15.15
N GLN A 4 2.83 2.90 -14.44
CA GLN A 4 2.22 3.62 -13.30
C GLN A 4 1.09 4.55 -13.77
N LEU A 5 1.25 5.20 -14.93
CA LEU A 5 0.22 6.06 -15.50
C LEU A 5 -0.99 5.25 -15.94
N ASN A 6 -0.77 4.12 -16.62
CA ASN A 6 -1.82 3.21 -17.05
C ASN A 6 -2.60 2.64 -15.86
N ALA A 7 -1.90 2.09 -14.87
CA ALA A 7 -2.52 1.57 -13.64
C ALA A 7 -3.33 2.67 -12.91
N THR A 8 -2.79 3.90 -12.86
CA THR A 8 -3.51 5.02 -12.25
C THR A 8 -4.78 5.37 -13.03
N ALA A 9 -4.74 5.32 -14.35
CA ALA A 9 -5.90 5.58 -15.21
C ALA A 9 -6.99 4.52 -15.03
N GLU A 10 -6.60 3.24 -15.03
CA GLU A 10 -7.51 2.11 -14.79
C GLU A 10 -8.21 2.21 -13.43
N ILE A 11 -7.44 2.48 -12.36
CA ILE A 11 -8.00 2.65 -11.02
C ILE A 11 -8.97 3.82 -10.96
N LYS A 12 -8.61 4.97 -11.56
CA LYS A 12 -9.49 6.13 -11.60
C LYS A 12 -10.78 5.85 -12.34
N GLN A 13 -10.73 5.12 -13.44
CA GLN A 13 -11.89 4.72 -14.21
C GLN A 13 -12.79 3.78 -13.39
N ASP A 14 -12.22 2.83 -12.65
CA ASP A 14 -13.00 1.93 -11.79
C ASP A 14 -13.69 2.69 -10.64
N MET A 15 -12.99 3.63 -10.01
CA MET A 15 -13.57 4.48 -8.97
C MET A 15 -14.74 5.37 -9.44
N GLU A 16 -14.91 5.54 -10.74
CA GLU A 16 -16.00 6.31 -11.36
C GLU A 16 -17.19 5.43 -11.78
N LYS A 17 -17.06 4.11 -11.67
CA LYS A 17 -18.14 3.17 -12.00
C LYS A 17 -19.26 3.22 -10.94
N GLY A 18 -20.46 2.82 -11.32
CA GLY A 18 -21.62 2.75 -10.44
C GLY A 18 -21.63 1.56 -9.46
N TYR A 19 -20.55 0.80 -9.39
CA TYR A 19 -20.35 -0.34 -8.46
C TYR A 19 -18.96 -0.30 -7.86
N PRO A 20 -18.78 -0.85 -6.64
CA PRO A 20 -17.49 -0.79 -5.94
C PRO A 20 -16.37 -1.47 -6.71
N MET A 21 -15.21 -0.82 -6.76
CA MET A 21 -13.98 -1.39 -7.31
C MET A 21 -13.45 -2.50 -6.41
N ASP A 22 -13.02 -3.61 -6.99
CA ASP A 22 -12.13 -4.60 -6.36
C ASP A 22 -10.97 -4.88 -7.30
N ARG A 23 -9.86 -4.15 -7.12
CA ARG A 23 -8.70 -4.21 -8.01
C ARG A 23 -7.44 -4.60 -7.27
N LEU A 24 -6.66 -5.49 -7.89
CA LEU A 24 -5.34 -5.90 -7.45
C LEU A 24 -4.27 -5.18 -8.28
N LEU A 25 -3.38 -4.45 -7.63
CA LEU A 25 -2.20 -3.84 -8.23
C LEU A 25 -0.96 -4.67 -7.91
N CYS A 26 -0.44 -5.35 -8.92
CA CYS A 26 0.74 -6.18 -8.83
C CYS A 26 1.98 -5.47 -9.38
N GLY A 27 3.12 -5.76 -8.80
CA GLY A 27 4.41 -5.29 -9.27
C GLY A 27 5.50 -5.58 -8.25
N ASP A 28 6.73 -5.68 -8.71
CA ASP A 28 7.88 -5.95 -7.85
C ASP A 28 8.07 -4.88 -6.76
N VAL A 29 8.92 -5.16 -5.78
CA VAL A 29 9.28 -4.17 -4.74
C VAL A 29 9.95 -2.96 -5.39
N GLY A 30 9.54 -1.75 -5.00
CA GLY A 30 10.15 -0.51 -5.49
C GLY A 30 9.73 -0.04 -6.89
N VAL A 31 8.74 -0.68 -7.55
CA VAL A 31 8.22 -0.20 -8.84
C VAL A 31 7.22 0.96 -8.73
N GLY A 32 6.91 1.41 -7.50
CA GLY A 32 6.05 2.57 -7.27
C GLY A 32 4.57 2.26 -7.06
N LYS A 33 4.20 1.05 -6.63
CA LYS A 33 2.81 0.71 -6.25
C LYS A 33 2.21 1.71 -5.26
N THR A 34 2.99 2.10 -4.26
CA THR A 34 2.57 3.10 -3.26
C THR A 34 2.22 4.43 -3.89
N GLU A 35 2.97 4.89 -4.89
CA GLU A 35 2.68 6.15 -5.60
C GLU A 35 1.31 6.09 -6.30
N VAL A 36 1.00 4.98 -6.95
CA VAL A 36 -0.30 4.76 -7.59
C VAL A 36 -1.43 4.72 -6.55
N ALA A 37 -1.21 4.05 -5.43
CA ALA A 37 -2.17 4.00 -4.33
C ALA A 37 -2.43 5.38 -3.70
N LEU A 38 -1.39 6.22 -3.54
CA LEU A 38 -1.52 7.59 -3.05
C LEU A 38 -2.36 8.46 -3.99
N ARG A 39 -2.24 8.28 -5.30
CA ARG A 39 -3.06 8.98 -6.28
C ARG A 39 -4.53 8.56 -6.20
N ALA A 40 -4.81 7.29 -5.96
CA ALA A 40 -6.16 6.80 -5.70
C ALA A 40 -6.74 7.38 -4.41
N ALA A 41 -5.95 7.39 -3.31
CA ALA A 41 -6.34 8.01 -2.05
C ALA A 41 -6.67 9.50 -2.23
N PHE A 42 -5.81 10.23 -2.94
CA PHE A 42 -6.03 11.65 -3.21
C PHE A 42 -7.32 11.90 -4.00
N LYS A 43 -7.60 11.08 -5.05
CA LYS A 43 -8.86 11.17 -5.80
C LYS A 43 -10.07 10.93 -4.89
N CYS A 44 -10.01 9.94 -4.02
CA CYS A 44 -11.07 9.63 -3.06
C CYS A 44 -11.38 10.84 -2.16
N ILE A 45 -10.34 11.46 -1.58
CA ILE A 45 -10.46 12.61 -0.69
C ILE A 45 -11.01 13.85 -1.42
N MET A 46 -10.53 14.10 -2.63
CA MET A 46 -11.03 15.20 -3.47
C MET A 46 -12.51 15.01 -3.84
N GLY A 47 -13.00 13.77 -3.83
CA GLY A 47 -14.42 13.43 -3.92
C GLY A 47 -15.21 13.59 -2.62
N GLY A 48 -14.58 14.07 -1.55
CA GLY A 48 -15.21 14.29 -0.24
C GLY A 48 -15.35 13.06 0.65
N LYS A 49 -14.72 11.93 0.28
CA LYS A 49 -14.79 10.67 1.02
C LYS A 49 -13.48 10.37 1.76
N GLN A 50 -13.56 9.51 2.75
CA GLN A 50 -12.41 9.08 3.55
C GLN A 50 -11.72 7.88 2.92
N CYS A 51 -10.41 7.74 3.19
CA CYS A 51 -9.58 6.62 2.75
C CYS A 51 -8.96 5.90 3.96
N ALA A 52 -8.95 4.56 3.92
CA ALA A 52 -8.25 3.73 4.89
C ALA A 52 -7.10 2.97 4.21
N LEU A 53 -5.89 2.99 4.79
CA LEU A 53 -4.75 2.23 4.33
C LEU A 53 -4.35 1.20 5.40
N LEU A 54 -4.47 -0.06 5.05
CA LEU A 54 -4.12 -1.18 5.92
C LEU A 54 -2.75 -1.74 5.54
N ALA A 55 -1.89 -1.88 6.54
CA ALA A 55 -0.60 -2.52 6.42
C ALA A 55 -0.49 -3.72 7.38
N PRO A 56 0.24 -4.79 7.02
CA PRO A 56 0.30 -6.00 7.84
C PRO A 56 1.10 -5.83 9.13
N THR A 57 2.02 -4.88 9.16
CA THR A 57 2.88 -4.62 10.32
C THR A 57 2.84 -3.17 10.76
N THR A 58 3.13 -2.93 12.04
CA THR A 58 3.20 -1.57 12.60
C THR A 58 4.29 -0.74 11.93
N LEU A 59 5.40 -1.36 11.52
CA LEU A 59 6.50 -0.67 10.85
C LEU A 59 6.08 -0.18 9.45
N LEU A 60 5.44 -1.04 8.66
CA LEU A 60 4.92 -0.67 7.35
C LEU A 60 3.83 0.41 7.46
N ALA A 61 2.94 0.29 8.45
CA ALA A 61 1.95 1.33 8.72
C ALA A 61 2.62 2.68 9.03
N TRP A 62 3.69 2.67 9.81
CA TRP A 62 4.47 3.87 10.12
C TRP A 62 5.16 4.45 8.88
N GLN A 63 5.74 3.62 8.03
CA GLN A 63 6.35 4.06 6.76
C GLN A 63 5.31 4.71 5.84
N HIS A 64 4.16 4.08 5.65
CA HIS A 64 3.06 4.66 4.85
C HIS A 64 2.55 5.97 5.44
N TYR A 65 2.42 6.05 6.76
CA TYR A 65 1.99 7.26 7.45
C TYR A 65 2.94 8.43 7.17
N ASN A 66 4.27 8.22 7.32
CA ASN A 66 5.27 9.25 7.04
C ASN A 66 5.32 9.63 5.55
N THR A 67 5.20 8.66 4.65
CA THR A 67 5.14 8.93 3.22
C THR A 67 3.93 9.79 2.87
N LEU A 68 2.75 9.49 3.43
CA LEU A 68 1.54 10.28 3.25
C LEU A 68 1.70 11.70 3.79
N LEU A 69 2.26 11.86 4.99
CA LEU A 69 2.51 13.19 5.57
C LEU A 69 3.37 14.04 4.64
N SER A 70 4.50 13.50 4.17
CA SER A 70 5.41 14.21 3.26
C SER A 70 4.75 14.54 1.92
N ARG A 71 4.00 13.59 1.33
CA ARG A 71 3.40 13.76 0.01
C ARG A 71 2.17 14.67 0.00
N MET A 72 1.48 14.76 1.12
CA MET A 72 0.27 15.57 1.27
C MET A 72 0.52 16.91 1.99
N GLU A 73 1.77 17.24 2.31
CA GLU A 73 2.13 18.44 3.07
C GLU A 73 1.57 19.75 2.48
N ALA A 74 1.51 19.84 1.15
CA ALA A 74 0.99 21.01 0.44
C ALA A 74 -0.55 21.08 0.38
N PHE A 75 -1.25 20.07 0.88
CA PHE A 75 -2.70 19.96 0.79
C PHE A 75 -3.35 19.97 2.17
N PRO A 76 -4.57 20.50 2.31
CA PRO A 76 -5.30 20.50 3.58
C PRO A 76 -5.89 19.14 3.91
N VAL A 77 -5.06 18.09 3.90
CA VAL A 77 -5.44 16.71 4.15
C VAL A 77 -5.03 16.30 5.55
N LYS A 78 -5.96 15.81 6.34
CA LYS A 78 -5.71 15.34 7.70
C LYS A 78 -5.52 13.83 7.74
N ILE A 79 -4.33 13.41 8.18
CA ILE A 79 -3.92 12.01 8.20
C ILE A 79 -3.85 11.52 9.65
N GLY A 80 -4.57 10.45 9.96
CA GLY A 80 -4.55 9.76 11.24
C GLY A 80 -3.80 8.44 11.18
N MET A 81 -3.39 7.92 12.34
CA MET A 81 -2.77 6.61 12.46
C MET A 81 -3.36 5.83 13.63
N LEU A 82 -3.75 4.57 13.39
CA LEU A 82 -4.21 3.62 14.40
C LEU A 82 -3.26 2.43 14.47
N SER A 83 -2.31 2.50 15.38
CA SER A 83 -1.35 1.43 15.66
C SER A 83 -0.81 1.53 17.08
N ARG A 84 -0.09 0.50 17.53
CA ARG A 84 0.56 0.48 18.84
C ARG A 84 1.65 1.57 19.03
N PHE A 85 2.08 2.24 17.98
CA PHE A 85 3.00 3.39 18.07
C PHE A 85 2.30 4.69 18.46
N ARG A 86 0.97 4.67 18.62
CA ARG A 86 0.18 5.80 19.08
C ARG A 86 -0.33 5.59 20.49
N THR A 87 -0.28 6.63 21.30
CA THR A 87 -0.86 6.62 22.64
C THR A 87 -2.36 6.42 22.60
N ALA A 88 -2.96 5.95 23.69
CA ALA A 88 -4.41 5.78 23.79
C ALA A 88 -5.17 7.09 23.51
N LYS A 89 -4.62 8.25 23.96
CA LYS A 89 -5.18 9.57 23.69
C LYS A 89 -5.19 9.88 22.20
N GLN A 90 -4.06 9.69 21.52
CA GLN A 90 -3.94 9.93 20.06
C GLN A 90 -4.87 9.01 19.26
N GLN A 91 -4.98 7.74 19.64
CA GLN A 91 -5.90 6.81 18.98
C GLN A 91 -7.36 7.27 19.16
N LYS A 92 -7.73 7.71 20.37
CA LYS A 92 -9.09 8.22 20.66
C LYS A 92 -9.41 9.49 19.86
N GLU A 93 -8.45 10.39 19.70
CA GLU A 93 -8.59 11.58 18.86
C GLU A 93 -8.79 11.21 17.39
N THR A 94 -7.98 10.24 16.86
CA THR A 94 -8.13 9.74 15.50
C THR A 94 -9.50 9.09 15.28
N LEU A 95 -9.98 8.25 16.21
CA LEU A 95 -11.30 7.61 16.13
C LEU A 95 -12.43 8.64 16.09
N ARG A 96 -12.37 9.68 16.95
CA ARG A 96 -13.35 10.78 16.93
C ARG A 96 -13.31 11.54 15.60
N GLY A 97 -12.11 11.81 15.09
CA GLY A 97 -11.91 12.50 13.82
C GLY A 97 -12.45 11.69 12.63
N LEU A 98 -12.29 10.37 12.62
CA LEU A 98 -12.86 9.50 11.59
C LEU A 98 -14.39 9.54 11.61
N GLN A 99 -14.98 9.40 12.77
CA GLN A 99 -16.44 9.44 12.93
C GLN A 99 -17.03 10.81 12.59
N ALA A 100 -16.34 11.89 12.87
CA ALA A 100 -16.75 13.25 12.56
C ALA A 100 -16.46 13.68 11.11
N GLY A 101 -15.72 12.88 10.33
CA GLY A 101 -15.29 13.23 8.98
C GLY A 101 -14.16 14.27 8.92
N SER A 102 -13.51 14.57 10.04
CA SER A 102 -12.39 15.53 10.10
C SER A 102 -11.02 14.90 9.87
N VAL A 103 -10.92 13.58 9.78
CA VAL A 103 -9.73 12.84 9.34
C VAL A 103 -10.03 12.26 7.97
N ASP A 104 -9.21 12.60 6.99
CA ASP A 104 -9.41 12.23 5.57
C ASP A 104 -8.81 10.87 5.25
N ILE A 105 -7.59 10.60 5.75
CA ILE A 105 -6.89 9.34 5.57
C ILE A 105 -6.54 8.76 6.93
N VAL A 106 -6.77 7.47 7.11
CA VAL A 106 -6.24 6.73 8.27
C VAL A 106 -5.35 5.60 7.82
N VAL A 107 -4.17 5.50 8.43
CA VAL A 107 -3.24 4.38 8.24
C VAL A 107 -3.24 3.51 9.49
N GLY A 108 -3.25 2.22 9.32
CA GLY A 108 -3.18 1.30 10.46
C GLY A 108 -2.94 -0.14 10.09
N THR A 109 -2.89 -0.97 11.11
CA THR A 109 -2.81 -2.42 10.99
C THR A 109 -4.21 -3.02 11.10
N HIS A 110 -4.31 -4.33 11.42
CA HIS A 110 -5.59 -4.98 11.74
C HIS A 110 -6.42 -4.23 12.80
N ARG A 111 -5.87 -3.27 13.51
CA ARG A 111 -6.59 -2.36 14.42
C ARG A 111 -7.72 -1.59 13.72
N LEU A 112 -7.56 -1.31 12.41
CA LEU A 112 -8.61 -0.68 11.61
C LEU A 112 -9.88 -1.54 11.44
N LEU A 113 -9.79 -2.85 11.68
CA LEU A 113 -10.91 -3.79 11.59
C LEU A 113 -11.67 -3.96 12.92
N SER A 114 -11.33 -3.18 13.93
CA SER A 114 -12.01 -3.25 15.23
C SER A 114 -13.36 -2.53 15.18
N LYS A 115 -14.32 -3.03 15.97
CA LYS A 115 -15.72 -2.56 15.96
C LYS A 115 -15.91 -1.09 16.37
N ASP A 116 -14.94 -0.51 17.07
CA ASP A 116 -14.95 0.89 17.51
C ASP A 116 -14.44 1.86 16.44
N VAL A 117 -13.89 1.36 15.33
CA VAL A 117 -13.50 2.18 14.19
C VAL A 117 -14.72 2.44 13.32
N LYS A 118 -15.16 3.69 13.31
CA LYS A 118 -16.30 4.12 12.50
C LYS A 118 -15.89 5.28 11.62
N PHE A 119 -16.26 5.21 10.36
CA PHE A 119 -16.03 6.25 9.37
C PHE A 119 -17.30 7.08 9.19
N HIS A 120 -17.12 8.35 8.85
CA HIS A 120 -18.21 9.22 8.44
C HIS A 120 -18.69 8.84 7.02
N ASP A 121 -17.76 8.79 6.07
CA ASP A 121 -18.02 8.37 4.68
C ASP A 121 -16.76 7.75 4.07
N LEU A 122 -16.59 6.44 4.24
CA LEU A 122 -15.45 5.70 3.70
C LEU A 122 -15.68 5.40 2.21
N GLY A 123 -14.78 5.88 1.35
CA GLY A 123 -14.85 5.68 -0.10
C GLY A 123 -13.82 4.69 -0.66
N LEU A 124 -12.65 4.57 -0.01
CA LEU A 124 -11.58 3.71 -0.51
C LEU A 124 -10.86 3.00 0.63
N VAL A 125 -10.61 1.71 0.45
CA VAL A 125 -9.72 0.91 1.30
C VAL A 125 -8.54 0.43 0.47
N ILE A 126 -7.34 0.78 0.90
CA ILE A 126 -6.08 0.30 0.34
C ILE A 126 -5.50 -0.76 1.26
N ILE A 127 -5.16 -1.92 0.73
CA ILE A 127 -4.59 -3.04 1.49
C ILE A 127 -3.21 -3.35 0.94
N ASP A 128 -2.19 -3.12 1.75
CA ASP A 128 -0.82 -3.49 1.38
C ASP A 128 -0.49 -4.90 1.85
N GLU A 129 0.16 -5.68 0.97
CA GLU A 129 0.62 -7.04 1.27
C GLU A 129 -0.50 -7.95 1.83
N GLU A 130 -1.65 -8.03 1.17
CA GLU A 130 -2.83 -8.79 1.61
C GLU A 130 -2.52 -10.23 2.00
N GLN A 131 -1.54 -10.86 1.35
CA GLN A 131 -1.12 -12.24 1.64
C GLN A 131 -0.60 -12.42 3.07
N ARG A 132 -0.15 -11.35 3.73
CA ARG A 132 0.31 -11.36 5.13
C ARG A 132 -0.81 -11.26 6.15
N PHE A 133 -2.04 -11.02 5.71
CA PHE A 133 -3.21 -11.06 6.59
C PHE A 133 -3.73 -12.48 6.71
N GLY A 134 -4.01 -12.92 7.94
CA GLY A 134 -4.63 -14.23 8.20
C GLY A 134 -6.08 -14.29 7.70
N VAL A 135 -6.59 -15.51 7.51
CA VAL A 135 -7.94 -15.78 6.96
C VAL A 135 -9.03 -14.97 7.69
N LYS A 136 -9.04 -14.99 9.02
CA LYS A 136 -10.00 -14.21 9.83
C LYS A 136 -9.98 -12.71 9.57
N HIS A 137 -8.82 -12.14 9.25
CA HIS A 137 -8.71 -10.73 8.92
C HIS A 137 -9.26 -10.44 7.53
N LYS A 138 -9.06 -11.35 6.58
CA LYS A 138 -9.59 -11.22 5.22
C LYS A 138 -11.12 -11.33 5.19
N GLU A 139 -11.69 -12.20 6.01
CA GLU A 139 -13.14 -12.28 6.19
C GLU A 139 -13.70 -10.97 6.74
N LYS A 140 -13.11 -10.44 7.81
CA LYS A 140 -13.49 -9.14 8.38
C LYS A 140 -13.34 -7.98 7.41
N LEU A 141 -12.32 -7.98 6.54
CA LEU A 141 -12.17 -6.97 5.50
C LEU A 141 -13.39 -6.95 4.58
N LYS A 142 -13.81 -8.12 4.12
CA LYS A 142 -14.99 -8.25 3.25
C LYS A 142 -16.28 -7.85 3.95
N GLU A 143 -16.43 -8.21 5.21
CA GLU A 143 -17.63 -7.89 6.01
C GLU A 143 -17.72 -6.40 6.37
N ASN A 144 -16.59 -5.79 6.80
CA ASN A 144 -16.59 -4.42 7.29
C ASN A 144 -16.66 -3.36 6.17
N PHE A 145 -16.23 -3.70 4.96
CA PHE A 145 -16.09 -2.75 3.86
C PHE A 145 -16.95 -3.10 2.63
N ILE A 146 -18.13 -3.68 2.87
CA ILE A 146 -19.13 -3.94 1.83
C ILE A 146 -19.51 -2.62 1.15
N GLY A 147 -19.44 -2.57 -0.18
CA GLY A 147 -19.84 -1.41 -0.95
C GLY A 147 -18.80 -0.28 -1.01
N VAL A 148 -17.58 -0.51 -0.52
CA VAL A 148 -16.45 0.42 -0.57
C VAL A 148 -15.44 -0.04 -1.63
N ASP A 149 -14.83 0.90 -2.34
CA ASP A 149 -13.76 0.61 -3.29
C ASP A 149 -12.57 -0.03 -2.57
N MET A 150 -12.05 -1.12 -3.14
CA MET A 150 -10.90 -1.85 -2.60
C MET A 150 -9.76 -1.88 -3.62
N LEU A 151 -8.60 -1.40 -3.19
CA LEU A 151 -7.35 -1.47 -3.93
C LEU A 151 -6.33 -2.28 -3.13
N THR A 152 -5.95 -3.43 -3.63
CA THR A 152 -4.95 -4.29 -2.99
C THR A 152 -3.60 -4.17 -3.69
N LEU A 153 -2.54 -4.03 -2.93
CA LEU A 153 -1.16 -3.98 -3.43
C LEU A 153 -0.47 -5.31 -3.13
N SER A 154 0.23 -5.86 -4.13
CA SER A 154 1.02 -7.08 -3.96
C SER A 154 2.37 -6.97 -4.64
N ALA A 155 3.42 -7.43 -3.94
CA ALA A 155 4.77 -7.53 -4.49
C ALA A 155 5.01 -8.86 -5.24
N THR A 156 4.10 -9.84 -5.11
CA THR A 156 4.23 -11.11 -5.83
C THR A 156 3.76 -10.94 -7.27
N PRO A 157 4.64 -11.15 -8.27
CA PRO A 157 4.22 -11.17 -9.67
C PRO A 157 3.26 -12.34 -9.87
N ILE A 158 2.10 -12.06 -10.45
CA ILE A 158 1.15 -13.11 -10.84
C ILE A 158 1.55 -13.59 -12.22
N PRO A 159 1.88 -14.88 -12.40
CA PRO A 159 2.16 -15.42 -13.73
C PRO A 159 1.01 -15.14 -14.71
N ARG A 160 1.31 -14.86 -15.98
CA ARG A 160 0.29 -14.54 -17.00
C ARG A 160 -0.85 -15.57 -17.05
N THR A 161 -0.54 -16.85 -16.87
CA THR A 161 -1.54 -17.93 -16.83
C THR A 161 -2.51 -17.81 -15.66
N LEU A 162 -2.02 -17.39 -14.49
CA LEU A 162 -2.87 -17.16 -13.32
C LEU A 162 -3.68 -15.86 -13.46
N ASN A 163 -3.10 -14.85 -14.12
CA ASN A 163 -3.78 -13.61 -14.47
C ASN A 163 -5.02 -13.88 -15.36
N MET A 164 -4.87 -14.70 -16.39
CA MET A 164 -5.98 -15.11 -17.26
C MET A 164 -7.06 -15.92 -16.52
N ALA A 165 -6.68 -16.73 -15.54
CA ALA A 165 -7.62 -17.48 -14.71
C ALA A 165 -8.36 -16.60 -13.67
N MET A 166 -7.73 -15.51 -13.25
CA MET A 166 -8.34 -14.54 -12.32
C MET A 166 -9.14 -13.44 -13.03
N SER A 167 -8.99 -13.27 -14.33
CA SER A 167 -9.76 -12.31 -15.12
C SER A 167 -11.25 -12.68 -15.07
N GLY A 168 -12.06 -11.83 -14.45
CA GLY A 168 -13.47 -12.08 -14.17
C GLY A 168 -13.81 -12.34 -12.71
N ILE A 169 -12.80 -12.57 -11.84
CA ILE A 169 -12.99 -12.68 -10.39
C ILE A 169 -12.58 -11.36 -9.70
N ARG A 170 -11.55 -10.71 -10.21
CA ARG A 170 -11.00 -9.45 -9.69
C ARG A 170 -10.28 -8.70 -10.80
N ASP A 171 -10.42 -7.38 -10.84
CA ASP A 171 -9.67 -6.53 -11.76
C ASP A 171 -8.18 -6.50 -11.40
N LEU A 172 -7.30 -6.48 -12.40
CA LEU A 172 -5.86 -6.55 -12.22
C LEU A 172 -5.13 -5.45 -13.00
N SER A 173 -4.21 -4.76 -12.33
CA SER A 173 -3.22 -3.87 -12.95
C SER A 173 -1.81 -4.36 -12.60
N THR A 174 -0.89 -4.28 -13.54
CA THR A 174 0.49 -4.72 -13.36
C THR A 174 1.47 -3.59 -13.65
N ILE A 175 2.46 -3.39 -12.79
CA ILE A 175 3.60 -2.50 -13.00
C ILE A 175 4.84 -3.38 -13.16
N GLU A 176 5.35 -3.49 -14.37
CA GLU A 176 6.53 -4.30 -14.70
C GLU A 176 7.78 -3.41 -14.84
N GLN A 177 7.61 -2.18 -15.32
CA GLN A 177 8.71 -1.24 -15.55
C GLN A 177 9.22 -0.64 -14.24
N PRO A 178 10.49 -0.92 -13.86
CA PRO A 178 11.10 -0.26 -12.72
C PRO A 178 11.31 1.24 -13.00
N PRO A 179 11.39 2.08 -11.95
CA PRO A 179 11.82 3.47 -12.10
C PRO A 179 13.19 3.55 -12.76
N ILE A 180 13.43 4.62 -13.54
CA ILE A 180 14.67 4.82 -14.34
C ILE A 180 15.92 4.75 -13.47
N GLU A 181 15.85 5.17 -12.22
CA GLU A 181 16.97 5.19 -11.27
C GLU A 181 17.26 3.82 -10.61
N ARG A 182 16.40 2.82 -10.81
CA ARG A 182 16.57 1.50 -10.22
C ARG A 182 17.54 0.69 -11.05
N GLN A 183 18.75 0.48 -10.52
CA GLN A 183 19.69 -0.48 -11.09
C GLN A 183 19.32 -1.91 -10.64
N PRO A 184 19.41 -2.91 -11.53
CA PRO A 184 19.20 -4.30 -11.16
C PRO A 184 20.28 -4.76 -10.17
N VAL A 185 19.89 -5.68 -9.28
CA VAL A 185 20.87 -6.32 -8.38
C VAL A 185 21.69 -7.31 -9.18
N GLU A 186 23.02 -7.12 -9.20
CA GLU A 186 23.95 -8.07 -9.76
C GLU A 186 24.00 -9.32 -8.87
N THR A 187 23.57 -10.46 -9.41
CA THR A 187 23.55 -11.72 -8.66
C THR A 187 24.62 -12.65 -9.18
N PHE A 188 25.47 -13.14 -8.28
CA PHE A 188 26.52 -14.09 -8.60
C PHE A 188 26.28 -15.40 -7.86
N VAL A 189 26.35 -16.53 -8.56
CA VAL A 189 26.34 -17.87 -8.00
C VAL A 189 27.72 -18.45 -8.17
N LEU A 190 28.50 -18.48 -7.09
CA LEU A 190 29.92 -18.85 -7.11
C LEU A 190 30.20 -19.87 -6.01
N GLU A 191 31.28 -20.66 -6.20
CA GLU A 191 31.86 -21.40 -5.07
C GLU A 191 32.32 -20.43 -3.99
N TYR A 192 32.24 -20.88 -2.73
CA TYR A 192 32.64 -20.06 -1.59
C TYR A 192 34.10 -19.59 -1.71
N ASN A 193 34.32 -18.27 -1.66
CA ASN A 193 35.64 -17.65 -1.77
C ASN A 193 35.70 -16.38 -0.93
N ASP A 194 36.52 -16.41 0.11
CA ASP A 194 36.69 -15.30 1.06
C ASP A 194 37.15 -14.01 0.39
N VAL A 195 38.02 -14.11 -0.63
CA VAL A 195 38.57 -12.94 -1.32
C VAL A 195 37.47 -12.21 -2.07
N ILE A 196 36.66 -12.93 -2.85
CA ILE A 196 35.55 -12.37 -3.62
C ILE A 196 34.50 -11.75 -2.68
N LEU A 197 34.18 -12.43 -1.58
CA LEU A 197 33.28 -11.90 -0.57
C LEU A 197 33.81 -10.62 0.07
N ALA A 198 35.06 -10.61 0.46
CA ALA A 198 35.67 -9.41 1.05
C ALA A 198 35.71 -8.22 0.10
N GLU A 199 35.96 -8.45 -1.19
CA GLU A 199 35.92 -7.41 -2.21
C GLU A 199 34.50 -6.87 -2.41
N ALA A 200 33.48 -7.74 -2.51
CA ALA A 200 32.10 -7.35 -2.63
C ALA A 200 31.64 -6.52 -1.42
N MET A 201 31.99 -6.95 -0.20
CA MET A 201 31.68 -6.22 1.02
C MET A 201 32.36 -4.83 1.04
N LYS A 202 33.64 -4.76 0.68
CA LYS A 202 34.38 -3.48 0.60
C LYS A 202 33.75 -2.53 -0.41
N LYS A 203 33.36 -3.03 -1.59
CA LYS A 203 32.70 -2.24 -2.64
C LYS A 203 31.38 -1.66 -2.12
N GLU A 204 30.58 -2.46 -1.43
CA GLU A 204 29.30 -2.02 -0.88
C GLU A 204 29.46 -0.97 0.23
N LEU A 205 30.39 -1.20 1.17
CA LEU A 205 30.68 -0.26 2.26
C LEU A 205 31.26 1.06 1.73
N ALA A 206 32.09 1.01 0.69
CA ALA A 206 32.69 2.22 0.09
C ALA A 206 31.65 3.17 -0.52
N ARG A 207 30.51 2.65 -0.99
CA ARG A 207 29.37 3.46 -1.47
C ARG A 207 28.40 3.90 -0.37
N GLY A 208 28.67 3.57 0.90
CA GLY A 208 27.79 3.87 2.03
C GLY A 208 26.63 2.88 2.22
N GLY A 209 26.67 1.74 1.54
CA GLY A 209 25.68 0.68 1.66
C GLY A 209 25.86 -0.17 2.92
N GLN A 210 24.95 -1.13 3.10
CA GLN A 210 24.94 -2.09 4.21
C GLN A 210 25.11 -3.51 3.67
N VAL A 211 25.77 -4.36 4.44
CA VAL A 211 25.99 -5.75 4.08
C VAL A 211 25.36 -6.67 5.12
N TYR A 212 24.58 -7.65 4.66
CA TYR A 212 24.10 -8.77 5.46
C TYR A 212 24.83 -10.03 5.03
N TYR A 213 25.45 -10.71 5.99
CA TYR A 213 26.21 -11.93 5.78
C TYR A 213 25.72 -13.05 6.70
#